data_1f062a649f6ec37d67e8c876a6a7267c
#
_entry.id   1f062a649f6ec37d67e8c876a6a7267c
#
_cell.length_a   1.000
_cell.length_b   1.000
_cell.length_c   1.000
_cell.angle_alpha   90.00
_cell.angle_beta   90.00
_cell.angle_gamma   90.00
#
_symmetry.space_group_name_H-M   'P 1'
#
loop_
_entity.id
_entity.type
_entity.pdbx_description
1 polymer ?
#
loop_
_entity_poly.entity_id
_entity_poly.type
_entity_poly.pdbx_seq_one_letter_code
_entity_poly.pdbx_strand_id
1 'polypeptide(L)'
;MGTRISRVHGRMVLDSRGNPTVEVDCITEDGTLGRAMVPSGASTGRHEAVELRDGGDRWAGKGVDQAVANVNGPIADALVGMDASNQGVIDAAMMALDSTPNKGEIGANAMLGASMACLRATVGTGEIWQHLSDGSASIPVPLMNILNGGAHANSNVDVQEFMVVPHGFDSYPEALRAGTEIYHSLRAVLKEAGLLGGVGDEGGFAPNLPRNEEGLRYVMEAITGAGYTPGEQVSIALDVASQEFLHDDGYNIDGKVMSGSELGKLYSSWLDD
;
A
#
# COMPACT_ATOMS: atom_id res chain seq x y z
N MET A 1 -27.65 -10.59 -17.42
CA MET A 1 -26.76 -11.58 -16.80
C MET A 1 -27.13 -11.65 -15.33
N GLY A 2 -27.13 -12.84 -14.73
CA GLY A 2 -27.55 -13.01 -13.33
C GLY A 2 -26.42 -12.62 -12.39
N THR A 3 -26.43 -11.39 -11.91
CA THR A 3 -25.43 -10.85 -10.97
C THR A 3 -25.68 -11.24 -9.50
N ARG A 4 -26.71 -12.10 -9.26
CA ARG A 4 -27.03 -12.59 -7.93
C ARG A 4 -25.92 -13.53 -7.44
N ILE A 5 -25.43 -13.30 -6.22
CA ILE A 5 -24.35 -14.09 -5.58
C ILE A 5 -24.90 -15.46 -5.20
N SER A 6 -24.28 -16.52 -5.72
CA SER A 6 -24.59 -17.91 -5.36
C SER A 6 -23.64 -18.48 -4.30
N ARG A 7 -22.41 -17.97 -4.25
CA ARG A 7 -21.39 -18.44 -3.29
C ARG A 7 -20.33 -17.35 -3.02
N VAL A 8 -19.92 -17.26 -1.76
CA VAL A 8 -18.70 -16.55 -1.33
C VAL A 8 -17.81 -17.56 -0.62
N HIS A 9 -16.51 -17.56 -0.93
CA HIS A 9 -15.57 -18.51 -0.34
C HIS A 9 -14.19 -17.91 -0.13
N GLY A 10 -13.75 -17.90 1.12
CA GLY A 10 -12.42 -17.44 1.53
C GLY A 10 -11.43 -18.57 1.72
N ARG A 11 -10.16 -18.29 1.43
CA ARG A 11 -9.02 -19.17 1.74
C ARG A 11 -7.80 -18.35 2.12
N MET A 12 -6.86 -19.00 2.81
CA MET A 12 -5.53 -18.44 3.05
C MET A 12 -4.65 -18.65 1.82
N VAL A 13 -3.88 -17.61 1.46
CA VAL A 13 -2.78 -17.66 0.50
C VAL A 13 -1.57 -16.94 1.08
N LEU A 14 -0.43 -16.92 0.41
CA LEU A 14 0.77 -16.19 0.86
C LEU A 14 0.98 -14.94 0.01
N ASP A 15 1.36 -13.85 0.67
CA ASP A 15 1.80 -12.61 0.01
C ASP A 15 3.25 -12.73 -0.52
N SER A 16 3.76 -11.66 -1.15
CA SER A 16 5.12 -11.63 -1.71
C SER A 16 6.23 -11.69 -0.64
N ARG A 17 5.90 -11.46 0.63
CA ARG A 17 6.82 -11.57 1.78
C ARG A 17 6.72 -12.93 2.49
N GLY A 18 5.85 -13.83 2.01
CA GLY A 18 5.60 -15.14 2.60
C GLY A 18 4.68 -15.10 3.82
N ASN A 19 3.97 -13.99 4.07
CA ASN A 19 2.99 -13.91 5.14
C ASN A 19 1.61 -14.38 4.65
N PRO A 20 0.81 -15.05 5.51
CA PRO A 20 -0.57 -15.36 5.20
C PRO A 20 -1.40 -14.12 4.87
N THR A 21 -2.26 -14.24 3.88
CA THR A 21 -3.31 -13.26 3.57
C THR A 21 -4.58 -13.97 3.09
N VAL A 22 -5.66 -13.20 2.91
CA VAL A 22 -6.98 -13.72 2.55
C VAL A 22 -7.19 -13.61 1.04
N GLU A 23 -7.59 -14.70 0.39
CA GLU A 23 -8.15 -14.70 -0.96
C GLU A 23 -9.63 -15.07 -0.89
N VAL A 24 -10.47 -14.35 -1.63
CA VAL A 24 -11.91 -14.58 -1.68
C VAL A 24 -12.37 -14.79 -3.11
N ASP A 25 -13.23 -15.80 -3.29
CA ASP A 25 -14.02 -16.05 -4.50
C ASP A 25 -15.47 -15.60 -4.25
N CYS A 26 -16.02 -14.83 -5.16
CA CYS A 26 -17.45 -14.58 -5.31
C CYS A 26 -17.93 -15.21 -6.62
N ILE A 27 -18.95 -16.07 -6.55
CA ILE A 27 -19.54 -16.74 -7.71
C ILE A 27 -20.99 -16.31 -7.82
N THR A 28 -21.40 -15.86 -9.00
CA THR A 28 -22.78 -15.50 -9.30
C THR A 28 -23.59 -16.69 -9.82
N GLU A 29 -24.92 -16.58 -9.88
CA GLU A 29 -25.81 -17.65 -10.35
C GLU A 29 -25.54 -18.06 -11.81
N ASP A 30 -25.04 -17.17 -12.64
CA ASP A 30 -24.65 -17.47 -14.03
C ASP A 30 -23.23 -18.10 -14.13
N GLY A 31 -22.56 -18.34 -12.99
CA GLY A 31 -21.26 -18.98 -12.91
C GLY A 31 -20.07 -18.04 -13.08
N THR A 32 -20.30 -16.71 -13.18
CA THR A 32 -19.19 -15.75 -13.23
C THR A 32 -18.43 -15.75 -11.92
N LEU A 33 -17.09 -15.88 -12.01
CA LEU A 33 -16.17 -15.89 -10.87
C LEU A 33 -15.48 -14.54 -10.75
N GLY A 34 -15.61 -13.90 -9.61
CA GLY A 34 -14.75 -12.82 -9.16
C GLY A 34 -13.79 -13.31 -8.07
N ARG A 35 -12.49 -13.09 -8.23
CA ARG A 35 -11.46 -13.48 -7.27
C ARG A 35 -10.63 -12.27 -6.86
N ALA A 36 -10.39 -12.12 -5.55
CA ALA A 36 -9.54 -11.07 -5.03
C ALA A 36 -8.64 -11.61 -3.91
N MET A 37 -7.37 -11.21 -3.94
CA MET A 37 -6.42 -11.37 -2.84
C MET A 37 -6.26 -10.03 -2.14
N VAL A 38 -6.22 -10.05 -0.81
CA VAL A 38 -6.12 -8.84 -0.01
C VAL A 38 -4.65 -8.43 0.11
N PRO A 39 -4.28 -7.20 -0.29
CA PRO A 39 -2.94 -6.70 -0.03
C PRO A 39 -2.77 -6.43 1.48
N SER A 40 -1.55 -6.66 1.99
CA SER A 40 -1.18 -6.39 3.37
C SER A 40 -0.09 -5.34 3.41
N GLY A 41 -0.26 -4.27 4.20
CA GLY A 41 0.75 -3.24 4.41
C GLY A 41 1.94 -3.75 5.22
N ALA A 42 3.10 -3.10 5.08
CA ALA A 42 4.27 -3.35 5.92
C ALA A 42 4.20 -2.57 7.23
N SER A 43 3.67 -1.36 7.20
CA SER A 43 3.37 -0.50 8.35
C SER A 43 1.86 -0.27 8.48
N THR A 44 1.40 0.09 9.66
CA THR A 44 -0.02 0.35 9.94
C THR A 44 -0.19 1.63 10.75
N GLY A 45 -1.13 2.50 10.33
CA GLY A 45 -1.49 3.70 11.07
C GLY A 45 -2.46 3.38 12.22
N ARG A 46 -2.43 4.20 13.28
CA ARG A 46 -3.28 4.05 14.47
C ARG A 46 -4.78 4.05 14.17
N HIS A 47 -5.20 4.73 13.12
CA HIS A 47 -6.60 4.92 12.75
C HIS A 47 -7.07 4.02 11.60
N GLU A 48 -6.22 3.11 11.15
CA GLU A 48 -6.58 2.14 10.13
C GLU A 48 -7.56 1.10 10.66
N ALA A 49 -8.32 0.51 9.74
CA ALA A 49 -9.12 -0.66 10.05
C ALA A 49 -8.20 -1.88 10.29
N VAL A 50 -8.64 -2.76 11.18
CA VAL A 50 -7.82 -3.87 11.66
C VAL A 50 -7.68 -4.96 10.60
N GLU A 51 -6.46 -5.25 10.20
CA GLU A 51 -6.12 -6.51 9.54
C GLU A 51 -6.15 -7.62 10.60
N LEU A 52 -7.19 -8.46 10.57
CA LEU A 52 -7.40 -9.48 11.59
C LEU A 52 -6.36 -10.59 11.44
N ARG A 53 -5.57 -10.78 12.50
CA ARG A 53 -4.51 -11.78 12.63
C ARG A 53 -4.81 -12.71 13.81
N ASP A 54 -4.50 -14.01 13.65
CA ASP A 54 -4.83 -15.03 14.66
C ASP A 54 -3.98 -14.92 15.93
N GLY A 55 -2.78 -14.32 15.83
CA GLY A 55 -1.80 -14.35 16.92
C GLY A 55 -1.20 -15.74 17.15
N GLY A 56 -0.62 -15.96 18.35
CA GLY A 56 0.00 -17.23 18.72
C GLY A 56 1.27 -17.57 17.95
N ASP A 57 1.67 -18.86 17.97
CA ASP A 57 2.97 -19.29 17.44
C ASP A 57 2.94 -19.66 15.96
N ARG A 58 1.78 -20.10 15.45
CA ARG A 58 1.65 -20.45 14.02
C ARG A 58 1.79 -19.19 13.15
N TRP A 59 2.51 -19.34 12.05
CA TRP A 59 2.79 -18.22 11.13
C TRP A 59 3.42 -17.00 11.81
N ALA A 60 4.17 -17.22 12.91
CA ALA A 60 4.71 -16.14 13.75
C ALA A 60 3.65 -15.11 14.17
N GLY A 61 2.43 -15.58 14.48
CA GLY A 61 1.28 -14.75 14.87
C GLY A 61 0.52 -14.09 13.72
N LYS A 62 0.98 -14.27 12.47
CA LYS A 62 0.38 -13.62 11.29
C LYS A 62 -0.67 -14.45 10.56
N GLY A 63 -1.18 -15.54 11.17
CA GLY A 63 -2.25 -16.36 10.60
C GLY A 63 -3.52 -15.54 10.31
N VAL A 64 -4.37 -16.05 9.41
CA VAL A 64 -5.63 -15.41 9.00
C VAL A 64 -6.81 -16.40 9.02
N ASP A 65 -6.69 -17.49 9.80
CA ASP A 65 -7.72 -18.53 9.87
C ASP A 65 -9.07 -17.94 10.33
N GLN A 66 -9.06 -17.00 11.29
CA GLN A 66 -10.26 -16.33 11.76
C GLN A 66 -10.88 -15.42 10.71
N ALA A 67 -10.08 -14.64 9.99
CA ALA A 67 -10.56 -13.81 8.88
C ALA A 67 -11.17 -14.68 7.76
N VAL A 68 -10.55 -15.81 7.43
CA VAL A 68 -11.08 -16.80 6.49
C VAL A 68 -12.40 -17.40 6.98
N ALA A 69 -12.49 -17.73 8.27
CA ALA A 69 -13.73 -18.21 8.87
C ALA A 69 -14.84 -17.15 8.80
N ASN A 70 -14.52 -15.88 9.02
CA ASN A 70 -15.47 -14.77 8.89
C ASN A 70 -15.98 -14.59 7.45
N VAL A 71 -15.12 -14.80 6.44
CA VAL A 71 -15.56 -14.82 5.02
C VAL A 71 -16.52 -15.99 4.78
N ASN A 72 -16.17 -17.20 5.25
CA ASN A 72 -16.94 -18.42 4.97
C ASN A 72 -18.21 -18.58 5.83
N GLY A 73 -18.40 -17.76 6.85
CA GLY A 73 -19.56 -17.71 7.74
C GLY A 73 -20.32 -16.40 7.59
N PRO A 74 -20.19 -15.46 8.54
CA PRO A 74 -21.08 -14.29 8.60
C PRO A 74 -21.09 -13.44 7.30
N ILE A 75 -19.98 -13.29 6.61
CA ILE A 75 -19.94 -12.55 5.35
C ILE A 75 -20.66 -13.30 4.24
N ALA A 76 -20.39 -14.60 4.06
CA ALA A 76 -21.08 -15.41 3.06
C ALA A 76 -22.59 -15.46 3.34
N ASP A 77 -23.00 -15.63 4.60
CA ASP A 77 -24.42 -15.66 4.99
C ASP A 77 -25.14 -14.32 4.67
N ALA A 78 -24.44 -13.21 4.83
CA ALA A 78 -25.00 -11.89 4.53
C ALA A 78 -25.10 -11.61 3.02
N LEU A 79 -24.13 -12.08 2.20
CA LEU A 79 -24.00 -11.69 0.80
C LEU A 79 -24.66 -12.66 -0.17
N VAL A 80 -24.77 -13.95 0.15
CA VAL A 80 -25.43 -14.92 -0.75
C VAL A 80 -26.89 -14.53 -1.00
N GLY A 81 -27.27 -14.49 -2.26
CA GLY A 81 -28.59 -14.05 -2.71
C GLY A 81 -28.69 -12.56 -3.00
N MET A 82 -27.71 -11.73 -2.64
CA MET A 82 -27.65 -10.31 -3.01
C MET A 82 -27.21 -10.13 -4.46
N ASP A 83 -27.43 -8.95 -5.00
CA ASP A 83 -26.96 -8.55 -6.33
C ASP A 83 -25.55 -7.96 -6.22
N ALA A 84 -24.54 -8.65 -6.76
CA ALA A 84 -23.14 -8.24 -6.75
C ALA A 84 -22.91 -6.89 -7.45
N SER A 85 -23.78 -6.50 -8.40
CA SER A 85 -23.63 -5.23 -9.13
C SER A 85 -23.89 -3.99 -8.27
N ASN A 86 -24.51 -4.15 -7.10
CA ASN A 86 -24.79 -3.05 -6.19
C ASN A 86 -23.74 -2.98 -5.09
N GLN A 87 -22.54 -2.51 -5.46
CA GLN A 87 -21.37 -2.46 -4.55
C GLN A 87 -21.69 -1.75 -3.23
N GLY A 88 -22.40 -0.62 -3.27
CA GLY A 88 -22.72 0.13 -2.04
C GLY A 88 -23.59 -0.66 -1.07
N VAL A 89 -24.51 -1.50 -1.55
CA VAL A 89 -25.37 -2.36 -0.72
C VAL A 89 -24.56 -3.55 -0.18
N ILE A 90 -23.67 -4.13 -0.99
CA ILE A 90 -22.74 -5.19 -0.57
C ILE A 90 -21.85 -4.70 0.58
N ASP A 91 -21.22 -3.55 0.42
CA ASP A 91 -20.31 -2.98 1.42
C ASP A 91 -21.07 -2.59 2.70
N ALA A 92 -22.28 -1.99 2.56
CA ALA A 92 -23.12 -1.65 3.70
C ALA A 92 -23.56 -2.90 4.50
N ALA A 93 -23.87 -4.01 3.83
CA ALA A 93 -24.22 -5.27 4.50
C ALA A 93 -23.07 -5.82 5.32
N MET A 94 -21.83 -5.80 4.78
CA MET A 94 -20.65 -6.22 5.52
C MET A 94 -20.31 -5.27 6.67
N MET A 95 -20.42 -3.95 6.47
CA MET A 95 -20.19 -2.95 7.52
C MET A 95 -21.18 -3.10 8.68
N ALA A 96 -22.40 -3.58 8.42
CA ALA A 96 -23.39 -3.85 9.47
C ALA A 96 -23.09 -5.08 10.33
N LEU A 97 -22.22 -6.00 9.86
CA LEU A 97 -21.79 -7.18 10.64
C LEU A 97 -20.82 -6.81 11.77
N ASP A 98 -20.13 -5.68 11.65
CA ASP A 98 -19.13 -5.22 12.62
C ASP A 98 -19.37 -3.76 12.96
N SER A 99 -19.86 -3.51 14.18
CA SER A 99 -20.17 -2.18 14.70
C SER A 99 -18.93 -1.44 15.22
N THR A 100 -17.78 -2.10 15.29
CA THR A 100 -16.55 -1.46 15.75
C THR A 100 -16.06 -0.42 14.77
N PRO A 101 -15.50 0.71 15.24
CA PRO A 101 -15.05 1.78 14.35
C PRO A 101 -13.92 1.34 13.41
N ASN A 102 -13.11 0.36 13.83
CA ASN A 102 -11.95 -0.15 13.10
C ASN A 102 -12.15 -1.55 12.50
N LYS A 103 -13.37 -2.08 12.46
CA LYS A 103 -13.70 -3.38 11.88
C LYS A 103 -12.90 -4.56 12.49
N GLY A 104 -12.65 -4.48 13.81
CA GLY A 104 -11.80 -5.44 14.52
C GLY A 104 -12.45 -6.79 14.81
N GLU A 105 -13.78 -6.94 14.72
CA GLU A 105 -14.49 -8.21 14.97
C GLU A 105 -14.50 -9.10 13.72
N ILE A 106 -14.82 -8.55 12.56
CA ILE A 106 -14.87 -9.29 11.28
C ILE A 106 -13.50 -9.27 10.58
N GLY A 107 -12.77 -8.18 10.69
CA GLY A 107 -11.50 -7.95 10.03
C GLY A 107 -11.65 -7.22 8.70
N ALA A 108 -10.89 -6.12 8.54
CA ALA A 108 -10.87 -5.37 7.29
C ALA A 108 -10.40 -6.21 6.11
N ASN A 109 -9.46 -7.13 6.33
CA ASN A 109 -8.98 -8.07 5.32
C ASN A 109 -10.09 -9.01 4.82
N ALA A 110 -10.94 -9.54 5.71
CA ALA A 110 -12.08 -10.36 5.31
C ALA A 110 -13.11 -9.56 4.49
N MET A 111 -13.45 -8.34 4.96
CA MET A 111 -14.41 -7.46 4.28
C MET A 111 -13.90 -7.01 2.93
N LEU A 112 -12.64 -6.53 2.85
CA LEU A 112 -12.03 -6.06 1.62
C LEU A 112 -11.93 -7.17 0.56
N GLY A 113 -11.55 -8.37 0.98
CA GLY A 113 -11.50 -9.53 0.10
C GLY A 113 -12.86 -9.83 -0.55
N ALA A 114 -13.94 -9.83 0.25
CA ALA A 114 -15.28 -10.07 -0.24
C ALA A 114 -15.80 -8.92 -1.13
N SER A 115 -15.58 -7.67 -0.75
CA SER A 115 -15.93 -6.47 -1.51
C SER A 115 -15.32 -6.50 -2.91
N MET A 116 -14.00 -6.68 -2.99
CA MET A 116 -13.28 -6.74 -4.27
C MET A 116 -13.68 -7.96 -5.11
N ALA A 117 -13.96 -9.11 -4.48
CA ALA A 117 -14.41 -10.30 -5.20
C ALA A 117 -15.79 -10.09 -5.82
N CYS A 118 -16.72 -9.43 -5.13
CA CYS A 118 -18.04 -9.07 -5.67
C CYS A 118 -17.92 -8.10 -6.85
N LEU A 119 -17.08 -7.08 -6.75
CA LEU A 119 -16.81 -6.16 -7.86
C LEU A 119 -16.29 -6.91 -9.09
N ARG A 120 -15.31 -7.80 -8.90
CA ARG A 120 -14.77 -8.62 -10.00
C ARG A 120 -15.78 -9.58 -10.60
N ALA A 121 -16.68 -10.16 -9.80
CA ALA A 121 -17.76 -11.00 -10.28
C ALA A 121 -18.77 -10.20 -11.11
N THR A 122 -19.01 -8.93 -10.76
CA THR A 122 -19.87 -8.02 -11.54
C THR A 122 -19.28 -7.70 -12.91
N VAL A 123 -17.98 -7.42 -12.94
CA VAL A 123 -17.27 -7.03 -14.17
C VAL A 123 -16.96 -8.24 -15.06
N GLY A 124 -16.74 -9.42 -14.46
CA GLY A 124 -16.41 -10.65 -15.17
C GLY A 124 -15.08 -10.51 -15.93
N THR A 125 -15.13 -10.68 -17.26
CA THR A 125 -13.96 -10.52 -18.14
C THR A 125 -13.72 -9.07 -18.59
N GLY A 126 -14.57 -8.12 -18.17
CA GLY A 126 -14.42 -6.70 -18.49
C GLY A 126 -13.33 -6.03 -17.64
N GLU A 127 -13.12 -4.75 -17.91
CA GLU A 127 -12.12 -3.94 -17.21
C GLU A 127 -12.75 -3.22 -16.01
N ILE A 128 -12.19 -3.40 -14.81
CA ILE A 128 -12.69 -2.79 -13.58
C ILE A 128 -12.73 -1.26 -13.68
N TRP A 129 -11.70 -0.65 -14.26
CA TRP A 129 -11.62 0.80 -14.41
C TRP A 129 -12.76 1.36 -15.27
N GLN A 130 -13.20 0.63 -16.31
CA GLN A 130 -14.35 1.04 -17.13
C GLN A 130 -15.67 0.99 -16.33
N HIS A 131 -15.81 -0.02 -15.46
CA HIS A 131 -16.98 -0.15 -14.60
C HIS A 131 -17.07 0.95 -13.53
N LEU A 132 -15.92 1.36 -12.99
CA LEU A 132 -15.84 2.39 -11.95
C LEU A 132 -15.76 3.82 -12.49
N SER A 133 -15.44 4.00 -13.78
CA SER A 133 -15.31 5.31 -14.42
C SER A 133 -16.69 5.90 -14.76
N ASP A 134 -16.80 7.20 -14.69
CA ASP A 134 -17.94 7.99 -15.21
C ASP A 134 -17.87 8.22 -16.74
N GLY A 135 -16.97 7.54 -17.44
CA GLY A 135 -16.73 7.64 -18.89
C GLY A 135 -15.41 8.30 -19.27
N SER A 136 -14.68 8.84 -18.30
CA SER A 136 -13.31 9.34 -18.48
C SER A 136 -12.34 8.59 -17.56
N ALA A 137 -11.21 8.17 -18.08
CA ALA A 137 -10.15 7.54 -17.30
C ALA A 137 -8.79 7.99 -17.80
N SER A 138 -7.84 8.19 -16.89
CA SER A 138 -6.45 8.48 -17.21
C SER A 138 -5.55 7.60 -16.36
N ILE A 139 -4.38 7.25 -16.90
CA ILE A 139 -3.34 6.59 -16.11
C ILE A 139 -2.74 7.65 -15.18
N PRO A 140 -2.68 7.41 -13.85
CA PRO A 140 -2.10 8.36 -12.91
C PRO A 140 -0.58 8.47 -13.09
N VAL A 141 -0.02 9.60 -12.68
CA VAL A 141 1.43 9.74 -12.51
C VAL A 141 1.87 8.80 -11.38
N PRO A 142 2.89 7.95 -11.59
CA PRO A 142 3.32 7.02 -10.57
C PRO A 142 4.11 7.72 -9.46
N LEU A 143 3.93 7.27 -8.20
CA LEU A 143 4.83 7.54 -7.08
C LEU A 143 5.70 6.30 -6.92
N MET A 144 7.00 6.42 -7.23
CA MET A 144 7.91 5.27 -7.28
C MET A 144 8.89 5.33 -6.10
N ASN A 145 8.69 4.45 -5.12
CA ASN A 145 9.57 4.36 -3.94
C ASN A 145 10.93 3.76 -4.34
N ILE A 146 12.01 4.53 -4.23
CA ILE A 146 13.36 4.13 -4.65
C ILE A 146 14.39 4.10 -3.52
N LEU A 147 14.09 4.73 -2.35
CA LEU A 147 14.92 4.66 -1.15
C LEU A 147 14.02 4.47 0.06
N ASN A 148 14.37 3.50 0.91
CA ASN A 148 13.58 3.07 2.06
C ASN A 148 14.28 3.34 3.38
N GLY A 149 13.46 3.67 4.38
CA GLY A 149 13.81 3.68 5.80
C GLY A 149 12.64 3.19 6.64
N GLY A 150 12.54 3.62 7.88
CA GLY A 150 11.46 3.30 8.80
C GLY A 150 11.16 1.79 8.87
N ALA A 151 9.89 1.45 8.86
CA ALA A 151 9.43 0.05 8.91
C ALA A 151 9.75 -0.76 7.63
N HIS A 152 10.07 -0.09 6.51
CA HIS A 152 10.35 -0.74 5.23
C HIS A 152 11.82 -1.18 5.06
N ALA A 153 12.71 -0.82 5.97
CA ALA A 153 14.13 -1.12 5.86
C ALA A 153 14.79 -1.36 7.22
N ASN A 154 15.78 -2.25 7.25
CA ASN A 154 16.65 -2.39 8.41
C ASN A 154 17.83 -1.41 8.27
N SER A 155 17.56 -0.11 8.44
CA SER A 155 18.50 1.00 8.35
C SER A 155 18.28 2.00 9.49
N ASN A 156 19.10 3.03 9.57
CA ASN A 156 18.96 4.11 10.56
C ASN A 156 18.21 5.33 10.01
N VAL A 157 17.58 5.22 8.85
CA VAL A 157 16.75 6.27 8.26
C VAL A 157 15.32 6.15 8.82
N ASP A 158 14.78 7.23 9.39
CA ASP A 158 13.46 7.23 10.02
C ASP A 158 12.32 7.40 9.00
N VAL A 159 12.53 8.20 7.94
CA VAL A 159 11.57 8.41 6.87
C VAL A 159 11.39 7.13 6.07
N GLN A 160 10.14 6.66 5.95
CA GLN A 160 9.83 5.34 5.42
C GLN A 160 10.09 5.21 3.92
N GLU A 161 9.67 6.22 3.12
CA GLU A 161 9.76 6.19 1.66
C GLU A 161 10.23 7.52 1.09
N PHE A 162 11.19 7.42 0.18
CA PHE A 162 11.61 8.52 -0.70
C PHE A 162 11.25 8.13 -2.12
N MET A 163 10.27 8.82 -2.68
CA MET A 163 9.67 8.51 -3.97
C MET A 163 10.06 9.52 -5.03
N VAL A 164 10.19 9.07 -6.28
CA VAL A 164 10.24 9.94 -7.45
C VAL A 164 8.89 9.98 -8.12
N VAL A 165 8.49 11.17 -8.56
CA VAL A 165 7.22 11.48 -9.21
C VAL A 165 7.51 12.06 -10.59
N PRO A 166 7.59 11.24 -11.64
CA PRO A 166 7.91 11.69 -12.99
C PRO A 166 6.66 12.27 -13.70
N HIS A 167 6.33 13.54 -13.39
CA HIS A 167 5.10 14.21 -13.83
C HIS A 167 5.29 15.02 -15.13
N GLY A 168 6.53 15.32 -15.52
CA GLY A 168 6.83 16.16 -16.69
C GLY A 168 6.95 15.39 -18.01
N PHE A 169 6.11 14.34 -18.22
CA PHE A 169 6.15 13.48 -19.41
C PHE A 169 4.77 13.34 -20.05
N ASP A 170 4.76 13.28 -21.39
CA ASP A 170 3.51 13.19 -22.16
C ASP A 170 2.86 11.80 -22.12
N SER A 171 3.57 10.77 -21.62
CA SER A 171 3.06 9.41 -21.57
C SER A 171 3.58 8.62 -20.36
N TYR A 172 2.77 7.66 -19.89
CA TYR A 172 3.15 6.76 -18.82
C TYR A 172 4.42 5.93 -19.13
N PRO A 173 4.64 5.37 -20.36
CA PRO A 173 5.89 4.68 -20.67
C PRO A 173 7.14 5.56 -20.49
N GLU A 174 7.08 6.84 -20.85
CA GLU A 174 8.19 7.77 -20.64
C GLU A 174 8.41 8.08 -19.16
N ALA A 175 7.33 8.29 -18.40
CA ALA A 175 7.40 8.48 -16.95
C ALA A 175 8.00 7.23 -16.25
N LEU A 176 7.57 6.03 -16.64
CA LEU A 176 8.11 4.77 -16.13
C LEU A 176 9.59 4.58 -16.47
N ARG A 177 9.99 4.92 -17.71
CA ARG A 177 11.40 4.91 -18.15
C ARG A 177 12.24 5.83 -17.26
N ALA A 178 11.80 7.08 -17.08
CA ALA A 178 12.49 8.05 -16.23
C ALA A 178 12.69 7.53 -14.81
N GLY A 179 11.64 7.03 -14.17
CA GLY A 179 11.74 6.45 -12.82
C GLY A 179 12.73 5.28 -12.74
N THR A 180 12.74 4.42 -13.76
CA THR A 180 13.69 3.28 -13.84
C THR A 180 15.13 3.75 -14.00
N GLU A 181 15.39 4.72 -14.89
CA GLU A 181 16.72 5.28 -15.10
C GLU A 181 17.23 5.98 -13.83
N ILE A 182 16.37 6.72 -13.12
CA ILE A 182 16.70 7.35 -11.84
C ILE A 182 17.01 6.30 -10.77
N TYR A 183 16.25 5.20 -10.68
CA TYR A 183 16.54 4.11 -9.77
C TYR A 183 17.94 3.53 -10.01
N HIS A 184 18.34 3.32 -11.26
CA HIS A 184 19.69 2.84 -11.60
C HIS A 184 20.77 3.88 -11.35
N SER A 185 20.48 5.17 -11.56
CA SER A 185 21.36 6.28 -11.19
C SER A 185 21.59 6.33 -9.68
N LEU A 186 20.53 6.21 -8.87
CA LEU A 186 20.63 6.15 -7.41
C LEU A 186 21.51 4.98 -6.93
N ARG A 187 21.38 3.82 -7.58
CA ARG A 187 22.25 2.68 -7.30
C ARG A 187 23.73 3.00 -7.52
N ALA A 188 24.05 3.71 -8.62
CA ALA A 188 25.42 4.09 -8.93
C ALA A 188 25.97 5.10 -7.93
N VAL A 189 25.20 6.13 -7.59
CA VAL A 189 25.52 7.17 -6.60
C VAL A 189 25.79 6.55 -5.22
N LEU A 190 24.88 5.69 -4.72
CA LEU A 190 25.04 5.01 -3.44
C LEU A 190 26.25 4.07 -3.43
N LYS A 191 26.54 3.40 -4.55
CA LYS A 191 27.72 2.54 -4.69
C LYS A 191 29.01 3.34 -4.61
N GLU A 192 29.08 4.47 -5.29
CA GLU A 192 30.25 5.37 -5.27
C GLU A 192 30.50 5.95 -3.87
N ALA A 193 29.41 6.29 -3.17
CA ALA A 193 29.46 6.74 -1.78
C ALA A 193 29.78 5.61 -0.77
N GLY A 194 29.87 4.35 -1.19
CA GLY A 194 30.07 3.20 -0.29
C GLY A 194 28.86 2.86 0.59
N LEU A 195 27.68 3.34 0.20
CA LEU A 195 26.42 3.22 0.95
C LEU A 195 25.44 2.20 0.33
N LEU A 196 25.83 1.53 -0.75
CA LEU A 196 24.98 0.53 -1.38
C LEU A 196 24.85 -0.70 -0.46
N GLY A 197 23.72 -0.77 0.23
CA GLY A 197 23.28 -1.89 1.08
C GLY A 197 22.31 -2.82 0.36
N GLY A 198 21.40 -3.43 1.13
CA GLY A 198 20.27 -4.19 0.62
C GLY A 198 19.18 -3.30 0.03
N VAL A 199 18.05 -3.95 -0.28
CA VAL A 199 16.81 -3.27 -0.62
C VAL A 199 15.78 -3.48 0.50
N GLY A 200 14.89 -2.54 0.66
CA GLY A 200 13.77 -2.64 1.58
C GLY A 200 12.65 -3.53 1.04
N ASP A 201 11.58 -3.65 1.81
CA ASP A 201 10.43 -4.52 1.51
C ASP A 201 9.73 -4.15 0.18
N GLU A 202 9.86 -2.93 -0.27
CA GLU A 202 9.27 -2.42 -1.52
C GLU A 202 10.27 -2.22 -2.65
N GLY A 203 11.49 -2.72 -2.49
CA GLY A 203 12.53 -2.74 -3.53
C GLY A 203 13.36 -1.46 -3.64
N GLY A 204 13.11 -0.42 -2.84
CA GLY A 204 13.98 0.75 -2.71
C GLY A 204 15.27 0.41 -1.97
N PHE A 205 16.36 1.14 -2.24
CA PHE A 205 17.62 0.95 -1.53
C PHE A 205 17.49 1.33 -0.05
N ALA A 206 18.19 0.62 0.81
CA ALA A 206 18.15 0.79 2.26
C ALA A 206 19.54 1.17 2.83
N PRO A 207 20.06 2.38 2.53
CA PRO A 207 21.34 2.82 3.05
C PRO A 207 21.26 3.21 4.53
N ASN A 208 22.39 3.12 5.25
CA ASN A 208 22.56 3.84 6.52
C ASN A 208 23.04 5.25 6.20
N LEU A 209 22.30 6.26 6.63
CA LEU A 209 22.60 7.67 6.37
C LEU A 209 22.84 8.44 7.67
N PRO A 210 23.69 9.49 7.66
CA PRO A 210 23.89 10.30 8.86
C PRO A 210 22.63 11.04 9.33
N ARG A 211 21.75 11.39 8.40
CA ARG A 211 20.47 12.09 8.63
C ARG A 211 19.48 11.76 7.51
N ASN A 212 18.19 11.93 7.79
CA ASN A 212 17.13 11.70 6.81
C ASN A 212 17.22 12.62 5.58
N GLU A 213 17.63 13.86 5.76
CA GLU A 213 17.87 14.85 4.69
C GLU A 213 18.86 14.35 3.62
N GLU A 214 19.85 13.54 3.99
CA GLU A 214 20.76 12.94 3.02
C GLU A 214 20.05 12.01 2.01
N GLY A 215 18.92 11.41 2.41
CA GLY A 215 18.08 10.65 1.49
C GLY A 215 17.55 11.51 0.36
N LEU A 216 17.04 12.70 0.68
CA LEU A 216 16.60 13.69 -0.32
C LEU A 216 17.75 14.10 -1.25
N ARG A 217 18.93 14.41 -0.67
CA ARG A 217 20.12 14.79 -1.43
C ARG A 217 20.54 13.70 -2.42
N TYR A 218 20.56 12.43 -2.01
CA TYR A 218 20.92 11.32 -2.90
C TYR A 218 19.88 11.08 -3.99
N VAL A 219 18.61 11.27 -3.70
CA VAL A 219 17.54 11.18 -4.72
C VAL A 219 17.66 12.34 -5.71
N MET A 220 17.91 13.59 -5.26
CA MET A 220 18.16 14.75 -6.14
C MET A 220 19.37 14.52 -7.05
N GLU A 221 20.47 14.01 -6.49
CA GLU A 221 21.67 13.67 -7.25
C GLU A 221 21.38 12.58 -8.30
N ALA A 222 20.56 11.58 -7.93
CA ALA A 222 20.17 10.53 -8.86
C ALA A 222 19.29 11.04 -10.01
N ILE A 223 18.33 11.94 -9.73
CA ILE A 223 17.50 12.57 -10.79
C ILE A 223 18.38 13.33 -11.77
N THR A 224 19.29 14.17 -11.27
CA THR A 224 20.20 14.96 -12.10
C THR A 224 21.19 14.06 -12.85
N GLY A 225 21.73 13.04 -12.17
CA GLY A 225 22.66 12.06 -12.77
C GLY A 225 22.03 11.20 -13.86
N ALA A 226 20.73 10.99 -13.83
CA ALA A 226 19.96 10.35 -14.88
C ALA A 226 19.62 11.29 -16.06
N GLY A 227 19.98 12.58 -15.97
CA GLY A 227 19.75 13.56 -17.03
C GLY A 227 18.39 14.24 -16.98
N TYR A 228 17.66 14.16 -15.86
CA TYR A 228 16.36 14.80 -15.67
C TYR A 228 16.48 16.07 -14.82
N THR A 229 15.52 17.00 -15.00
CA THR A 229 15.44 18.24 -14.25
C THR A 229 14.54 18.08 -13.04
N PRO A 230 15.08 18.16 -11.79
CA PRO A 230 14.27 18.15 -10.59
C PRO A 230 13.26 19.30 -10.56
N GLY A 231 12.06 19.02 -10.07
CA GLY A 231 10.97 19.99 -9.95
C GLY A 231 10.22 20.30 -11.26
N GLU A 232 10.87 20.13 -12.42
CA GLU A 232 10.23 20.34 -13.72
C GLU A 232 9.75 19.04 -14.36
N GLN A 233 10.62 18.02 -14.42
CA GLN A 233 10.29 16.71 -14.99
C GLN A 233 9.97 15.68 -13.92
N VAL A 234 10.69 15.74 -12.80
CA VAL A 234 10.57 14.77 -11.72
C VAL A 234 10.59 15.50 -10.38
N SER A 235 9.57 15.31 -9.58
CA SER A 235 9.54 15.76 -8.18
C SER A 235 9.87 14.62 -7.23
N ILE A 236 10.21 14.97 -5.97
CA ILE A 236 10.34 14.01 -4.88
C ILE A 236 9.05 14.04 -4.06
N ALA A 237 8.59 12.88 -3.61
CA ALA A 237 7.55 12.75 -2.59
C ALA A 237 8.05 11.87 -1.45
N LEU A 238 7.52 12.12 -0.24
CA LEU A 238 7.85 11.36 0.96
C LEU A 238 6.59 10.71 1.52
N ASP A 239 6.69 9.44 1.89
CA ASP A 239 5.86 8.86 2.94
C ASP A 239 6.70 8.77 4.20
N VAL A 240 6.40 9.63 5.15
CA VAL A 240 7.22 9.75 6.36
C VAL A 240 6.85 8.70 7.40
N ALA A 241 5.58 8.23 7.40
CA ALA A 241 5.03 7.30 8.38
C ALA A 241 5.38 7.70 9.83
N SER A 242 5.17 8.96 10.18
CA SER A 242 5.68 9.60 11.40
C SER A 242 5.23 8.91 12.70
N GLN A 243 4.24 8.06 12.66
CA GLN A 243 3.79 7.27 13.81
C GLN A 243 4.84 6.23 14.24
N GLU A 244 5.69 5.75 13.32
CA GLU A 244 6.73 4.75 13.60
C GLU A 244 7.83 5.30 14.55
N PHE A 245 8.04 6.62 14.56
CA PHE A 245 8.99 7.29 15.45
C PHE A 245 8.34 8.26 16.45
N LEU A 246 7.01 8.13 16.67
CA LEU A 246 6.29 8.83 17.72
C LEU A 246 6.42 8.09 19.05
N HIS A 247 6.97 8.74 20.06
CA HIS A 247 7.07 8.28 21.44
C HIS A 247 6.27 9.18 22.39
N ASP A 248 6.22 8.83 23.68
CA ASP A 248 5.48 9.59 24.69
C ASP A 248 5.96 11.04 24.86
N ASP A 249 7.23 11.31 24.59
CA ASP A 249 7.89 12.61 24.70
C ASP A 249 7.93 13.40 23.38
N GLY A 250 7.50 12.83 22.27
CA GLY A 250 7.44 13.47 20.96
C GLY A 250 7.93 12.59 19.81
N TYR A 251 8.23 13.22 18.69
CA TYR A 251 8.75 12.55 17.50
C TYR A 251 10.28 12.46 17.54
N ASN A 252 10.82 11.27 17.55
CA ASN A 252 12.28 11.05 17.55
C ASN A 252 12.76 10.84 16.11
N ILE A 253 13.27 11.89 15.47
CA ILE A 253 13.85 11.86 14.13
C ILE A 253 15.30 12.33 14.16
N ASP A 254 16.20 11.63 13.47
CA ASP A 254 17.65 11.88 13.49
C ASP A 254 18.23 11.92 14.93
N GLY A 255 17.67 11.14 15.86
CA GLY A 255 18.05 11.11 17.27
C GLY A 255 17.67 12.36 18.07
N LYS A 256 16.75 13.19 17.55
CA LYS A 256 16.23 14.39 18.23
C LYS A 256 14.74 14.24 18.48
N VAL A 257 14.31 14.51 19.71
CA VAL A 257 12.90 14.56 20.06
C VAL A 257 12.33 15.94 19.67
N MET A 258 11.27 15.93 18.91
CA MET A 258 10.60 17.12 18.37
C MET A 258 9.11 17.12 18.70
N SER A 259 8.53 18.27 18.94
CA SER A 259 7.09 18.44 18.92
C SER A 259 6.54 18.34 17.48
N GLY A 260 5.24 18.09 17.30
CA GLY A 260 4.63 18.07 15.97
C GLY A 260 4.80 19.40 15.19
N SER A 261 4.86 20.54 15.90
CA SER A 261 5.14 21.83 15.26
C SER A 261 6.57 21.97 14.75
N GLU A 262 7.56 21.43 15.48
CA GLU A 262 8.96 21.43 15.06
C GLU A 262 9.19 20.47 13.91
N LEU A 263 8.56 19.30 13.96
CA LEU A 263 8.59 18.34 12.86
C LEU A 263 7.97 18.93 11.57
N GLY A 264 6.84 19.65 11.69
CA GLY A 264 6.25 20.35 10.56
C GLY A 264 7.16 21.43 9.96
N LYS A 265 7.94 22.14 10.79
CA LYS A 265 8.94 23.11 10.31
C LYS A 265 10.11 22.43 9.60
N LEU A 266 10.55 21.26 10.11
CA LEU A 266 11.58 20.45 9.44
C LEU A 266 11.12 20.05 8.04
N TYR A 267 9.88 19.57 7.90
CA TYR A 267 9.35 19.22 6.57
C TYR A 267 9.23 20.45 5.65
N SER A 268 8.83 21.59 6.21
CA SER A 268 8.79 22.83 5.41
C SER A 268 10.18 23.24 4.93
N SER A 269 11.23 23.08 5.73
CA SER A 269 12.59 23.38 5.27
C SER A 269 13.05 22.45 4.12
N TRP A 270 12.63 21.19 4.12
CA TRP A 270 12.93 20.27 3.03
C TRP A 270 12.19 20.60 1.71
N LEU A 271 11.10 21.37 1.79
CA LEU A 271 10.37 21.83 0.61
C LEU A 271 10.96 23.10 -0.01
N ASP A 272 11.72 23.86 0.79
CA ASP A 272 12.32 25.14 0.37
C ASP A 272 13.71 24.93 -0.31
N ASP A 273 14.36 23.78 -0.09
CA ASP A 273 15.65 23.38 -0.65
C ASP A 273 15.49 22.54 -1.93
#